data_fcbd1d60998a54b902b4bf04ba4030f5
#
_entry.id   fcbd1d60998a54b902b4bf04ba4030f5
#
_cell.length_a   1.000
_cell.length_b   1.000
_cell.length_c   1.000
_cell.angle_alpha   90.00
_cell.angle_beta   90.00
_cell.angle_gamma   90.00
#
_symmetry.space_group_name_H-M   'P 1'
#
loop_
_entity.id
_entity.type
_entity.pdbx_description
1 polymer ?
#
loop_
_entity_poly.entity_id
_entity_poly.type
_entity_poly.pdbx_seq_one_letter_code
_entity_poly.pdbx_strand_id
1 'polypeptide(L)'
;MYTIRPIQAADDLQIAAIIRANLEAYHLDIPGTAYFDPELDHLSRFYAADPARRAYFILEDDRGRVLGGAGMAEFPGLDGCVELQKLYLADAVKGCGLGRRLLEAVESAARERGCRQLYLETHSALVPALRLYQRAGFTQIQPPPTVQHTTMDRFFLKAL
;
A
#
# COMPACT_ATOMS: atom_id res chain seq x y z
N MET A 1 -14.77 -7.62 15.18
CA MET A 1 -14.82 -6.25 14.60
C MET A 1 -13.44 -5.90 14.06
N TYR A 2 -13.34 -5.10 13.01
CA TYR A 2 -12.07 -4.69 12.41
C TYR A 2 -11.92 -3.17 12.46
N THR A 3 -10.77 -2.70 12.92
CA THR A 3 -10.43 -1.28 13.05
C THR A 3 -9.29 -0.91 12.11
N ILE A 4 -9.34 0.29 11.56
CA ILE A 4 -8.23 0.88 10.79
C ILE A 4 -7.72 2.08 11.57
N ARG A 5 -6.42 2.12 11.84
CA ARG A 5 -5.75 3.18 12.59
C ARG A 5 -4.36 3.47 12.02
N PRO A 6 -3.77 4.64 12.33
CA PRO A 6 -2.37 4.88 12.00
C PRO A 6 -1.42 3.83 12.59
N ILE A 7 -0.33 3.55 11.86
CA ILE A 7 0.72 2.63 12.30
C ILE A 7 1.43 3.12 13.56
N GLN A 8 1.84 2.17 14.39
CA GLN A 8 2.68 2.39 15.57
C GLN A 8 3.93 1.50 15.51
N ALA A 9 4.97 1.83 16.27
CA ALA A 9 6.22 1.06 16.26
C ALA A 9 6.03 -0.42 16.64
N ALA A 10 5.05 -0.73 17.48
CA ALA A 10 4.73 -2.11 17.87
C ALA A 10 4.17 -2.97 16.71
N ASP A 11 3.72 -2.33 15.62
CA ASP A 11 3.15 -3.02 14.45
C ASP A 11 4.22 -3.46 13.45
N ASP A 12 5.40 -2.84 13.48
CA ASP A 12 6.41 -2.93 12.40
C ASP A 12 6.74 -4.38 12.03
N LEU A 13 7.02 -5.23 12.99
CA LEU A 13 7.40 -6.63 12.71
C LEU A 13 6.22 -7.45 12.19
N GLN A 14 5.01 -7.20 12.69
CA GLN A 14 3.81 -7.93 12.28
C GLN A 14 3.43 -7.57 10.83
N ILE A 15 3.41 -6.29 10.48
CA ILE A 15 3.08 -5.88 9.12
C ILE A 15 4.17 -6.28 8.12
N ALA A 16 5.44 -6.20 8.48
CA ALA A 16 6.53 -6.68 7.64
C ALA A 16 6.40 -8.17 7.34
N ALA A 17 6.04 -8.99 8.32
CA ALA A 17 5.81 -10.42 8.13
C ALA A 17 4.65 -10.69 7.15
N ILE A 18 3.54 -9.94 7.24
CA ILE A 18 2.41 -10.04 6.32
C ILE A 18 2.82 -9.68 4.89
N ILE A 19 3.56 -8.60 4.71
CA ILE A 19 4.05 -8.16 3.40
C ILE A 19 4.95 -9.23 2.78
N ARG A 20 5.93 -9.75 3.53
CA ARG A 20 6.83 -10.81 3.04
C ARG A 20 6.06 -12.06 2.66
N ALA A 21 5.16 -12.55 3.52
CA ALA A 21 4.36 -13.74 3.24
C ALA A 21 3.53 -13.61 1.97
N ASN A 22 2.94 -12.44 1.71
CA ASN A 22 2.21 -12.18 0.48
C ASN A 22 3.11 -12.24 -0.76
N LEU A 23 4.27 -11.61 -0.71
CA LEU A 23 5.20 -11.59 -1.84
C LEU A 23 5.81 -12.98 -2.11
N GLU A 24 6.16 -13.71 -1.06
CA GLU A 24 6.64 -15.10 -1.16
C GLU A 24 5.59 -16.02 -1.82
N ALA A 25 4.32 -15.88 -1.44
CA ALA A 25 3.23 -16.67 -2.00
C ALA A 25 3.05 -16.51 -3.52
N TYR A 26 3.45 -15.36 -4.08
CA TYR A 26 3.42 -15.07 -5.51
C TYR A 26 4.79 -15.14 -6.18
N HIS A 27 5.81 -15.68 -5.48
CA HIS A 27 7.21 -15.74 -5.97
C HIS A 27 7.79 -14.37 -6.33
N LEU A 28 7.38 -13.33 -5.58
CA LEU A 28 7.84 -11.94 -5.70
C LEU A 28 8.81 -11.54 -4.58
N ASP A 29 9.37 -12.50 -3.86
CA ASP A 29 10.48 -12.36 -2.91
C ASP A 29 11.82 -12.20 -3.65
N ILE A 30 11.85 -11.29 -4.62
CA ILE A 30 12.95 -11.05 -5.55
C ILE A 30 13.30 -9.55 -5.60
N PRO A 31 14.52 -9.18 -6.04
CA PRO A 31 14.91 -7.78 -6.22
C PRO A 31 13.92 -7.00 -7.08
N GLY A 32 13.77 -5.70 -6.81
CA GLY A 32 12.84 -4.81 -7.52
C GLY A 32 11.39 -4.93 -7.04
N THR A 33 11.17 -5.45 -5.85
CA THR A 33 9.88 -5.50 -5.14
C THR A 33 10.00 -4.88 -3.75
N ALA A 34 8.87 -4.67 -3.07
CA ALA A 34 8.83 -4.19 -1.69
C ALA A 34 9.52 -5.12 -0.68
N TYR A 35 9.76 -6.39 -1.04
CA TYR A 35 10.43 -7.38 -0.18
C TYR A 35 11.82 -6.92 0.28
N PHE A 36 12.53 -6.18 -0.57
CA PHE A 36 13.87 -5.68 -0.30
C PHE A 36 13.93 -4.19 0.02
N ASP A 37 12.78 -3.54 0.25
CA ASP A 37 12.77 -2.15 0.69
C ASP A 37 13.47 -2.01 2.04
N PRO A 38 14.44 -1.08 2.16
CA PRO A 38 15.23 -0.94 3.38
C PRO A 38 14.40 -0.55 4.61
N GLU A 39 13.27 0.12 4.40
CA GLU A 39 12.35 0.53 5.46
C GLU A 39 11.38 -0.54 5.94
N LEU A 40 11.34 -1.73 5.31
CA LEU A 40 10.28 -2.72 5.53
C LEU A 40 10.10 -3.14 6.99
N ASP A 41 11.18 -3.24 7.76
CA ASP A 41 11.13 -3.59 9.19
C ASP A 41 10.88 -2.37 10.10
N HIS A 42 10.78 -1.17 9.55
CA HIS A 42 10.67 0.11 10.29
C HIS A 42 9.67 1.05 9.60
N LEU A 43 8.53 0.53 9.15
CA LEU A 43 7.54 1.32 8.42
C LEU A 43 7.00 2.48 9.24
N SER A 44 6.78 2.29 10.55
CA SER A 44 6.32 3.37 11.43
C SER A 44 7.25 4.58 11.38
N ARG A 45 8.55 4.33 11.43
CA ARG A 45 9.57 5.38 11.35
C ARG A 45 9.62 6.04 9.97
N PHE A 46 9.55 5.25 8.91
CA PHE A 46 9.56 5.76 7.54
C PHE A 46 8.38 6.70 7.27
N TYR A 47 7.18 6.29 7.65
CA TYR A 47 5.99 7.10 7.40
C TYR A 47 5.87 8.30 8.35
N ALA A 48 6.40 8.22 9.57
CA ALA A 48 6.45 9.33 10.51
C ALA A 48 7.49 10.41 10.13
N ALA A 49 8.45 10.09 9.28
CA ALA A 49 9.51 11.03 8.90
C ALA A 49 9.02 12.23 8.07
N ASP A 50 7.90 12.10 7.38
CA ASP A 50 7.27 13.17 6.61
C ASP A 50 5.74 13.08 6.67
N PRO A 51 5.13 13.47 7.79
CA PRO A 51 3.68 13.31 7.98
C PRO A 51 2.83 14.17 7.04
N ALA A 52 3.43 15.19 6.40
CA ALA A 52 2.74 16.00 5.40
C ALA A 52 2.48 15.23 4.10
N ARG A 53 3.33 14.27 3.75
CA ARG A 53 3.26 13.52 2.50
C ARG A 53 3.10 12.01 2.69
N ARG A 54 3.37 11.49 3.88
CA ARG A 54 3.37 10.05 4.20
C ARG A 54 2.35 9.71 5.25
N ALA A 55 1.72 8.56 5.10
CA ALA A 55 0.87 7.94 6.10
C ALA A 55 0.83 6.43 5.87
N TYR A 56 0.67 5.65 6.93
CA TYR A 56 0.42 4.21 6.83
C TYR A 56 -0.66 3.81 7.84
N PHE A 57 -1.60 3.01 7.39
CA PHE A 57 -2.73 2.54 8.18
C PHE A 57 -2.63 1.04 8.41
N ILE A 58 -2.92 0.64 9.64
CA ILE A 58 -2.99 -0.75 10.08
C ILE A 58 -4.44 -1.17 10.19
N LEU A 59 -4.74 -2.34 9.65
CA LEU A 59 -5.97 -3.08 9.91
C LEU A 59 -5.71 -4.05 11.06
N GLU A 60 -6.52 -3.97 12.10
CA GLU A 60 -6.44 -4.88 13.24
C GLU A 60 -7.81 -5.46 13.62
N ASP A 61 -7.79 -6.59 14.32
CA ASP A 61 -8.98 -7.18 14.92
C ASP A 61 -9.23 -6.62 16.34
N ASP A 62 -10.33 -7.09 16.97
CA ASP A 62 -10.73 -6.72 18.34
C ASP A 62 -9.77 -7.20 19.44
N ARG A 63 -8.76 -8.00 19.08
CA ARG A 63 -7.67 -8.45 19.97
C ARG A 63 -6.38 -7.69 19.74
N GLY A 64 -6.37 -6.69 18.85
CA GLY A 64 -5.18 -5.91 18.49
C GLY A 64 -4.19 -6.65 17.61
N ARG A 65 -4.58 -7.75 16.95
CA ARG A 65 -3.70 -8.44 16.00
C ARG A 65 -3.70 -7.69 14.69
N VAL A 66 -2.51 -7.41 14.16
CA VAL A 66 -2.33 -6.82 12.85
C VAL A 66 -2.74 -7.83 11.77
N LEU A 67 -3.63 -7.41 10.88
CA LEU A 67 -4.17 -8.24 9.79
C LEU A 67 -3.88 -7.67 8.39
N GLY A 68 -3.27 -6.51 8.32
CA GLY A 68 -2.89 -5.87 7.08
C GLY A 68 -2.60 -4.40 7.23
N GLY A 69 -2.31 -3.77 6.12
CA GLY A 69 -2.06 -2.33 6.09
C GLY A 69 -1.97 -1.79 4.68
N ALA A 70 -1.99 -0.48 4.59
CA ALA A 70 -1.76 0.28 3.37
C ALA A 70 -1.29 1.68 3.71
N GLY A 71 -0.47 2.27 2.86
CA GLY A 71 0.01 3.62 3.06
C GLY A 71 0.15 4.43 1.79
N MET A 72 0.64 5.64 1.95
CA MET A 72 1.00 6.53 0.86
C MET A 72 2.30 7.26 1.16
N ALA A 73 3.02 7.59 0.11
CA ALA A 73 4.20 8.43 0.17
C ALA A 73 4.28 9.33 -1.05
N GLU A 74 5.20 10.28 -1.02
CA GLU A 74 5.44 11.20 -2.11
C GLU A 74 5.73 10.49 -3.44
N PHE A 75 5.17 11.02 -4.51
CA PHE A 75 5.44 10.58 -5.87
C PHE A 75 5.90 11.78 -6.72
N PRO A 76 7.21 11.93 -6.98
CA PRO A 76 7.74 13.12 -7.65
C PRO A 76 7.43 13.19 -9.14
N GLY A 77 6.91 12.11 -9.73
CA GLY A 77 6.62 12.05 -11.17
C GLY A 77 5.43 12.88 -11.65
N LEU A 78 4.52 13.26 -10.73
CA LEU A 78 3.31 14.03 -11.05
C LEU A 78 2.98 15.00 -9.92
N ASP A 79 2.69 16.25 -10.27
CA ASP A 79 2.29 17.28 -9.30
C ASP A 79 0.95 16.96 -8.65
N GLY A 80 0.89 17.14 -7.32
CA GLY A 80 -0.32 16.87 -6.55
C GLY A 80 -0.68 15.38 -6.46
N CYS A 81 0.28 14.51 -6.70
CA CYS A 81 0.14 13.06 -6.67
C CYS A 81 0.90 12.45 -5.50
N VAL A 82 0.31 11.45 -4.87
CA VAL A 82 0.99 10.53 -3.94
C VAL A 82 0.87 9.11 -4.45
N GLU A 83 1.77 8.23 -3.99
CA GLU A 83 1.77 6.80 -4.33
C GLU A 83 1.12 5.99 -3.22
N LEU A 84 0.13 5.17 -3.58
CA LEU A 84 -0.34 4.08 -2.74
C LEU A 84 0.76 3.04 -2.59
N GLN A 85 1.09 2.69 -1.37
CA GLN A 85 2.18 1.78 -1.06
C GLN A 85 1.73 0.66 -0.13
N LYS A 86 2.30 -0.54 -0.37
CA LYS A 86 2.28 -1.68 0.55
C LYS A 86 0.87 -2.02 1.09
N LEU A 87 -0.11 -2.10 0.20
CA LEU A 87 -1.44 -2.62 0.52
C LEU A 87 -1.40 -4.14 0.52
N TYR A 88 -1.38 -4.73 1.71
CA TYR A 88 -1.35 -6.17 1.91
C TYR A 88 -2.26 -6.60 3.05
N LEU A 89 -2.82 -7.81 2.94
CA LEU A 89 -3.69 -8.43 3.92
C LEU A 89 -3.17 -9.82 4.30
N ALA A 90 -3.36 -10.20 5.55
CA ALA A 90 -3.22 -11.59 5.98
C ALA A 90 -4.25 -12.47 5.24
N ASP A 91 -3.89 -13.72 4.93
CA ASP A 91 -4.74 -14.63 4.16
C ASP A 91 -6.12 -14.84 4.78
N ALA A 92 -6.18 -14.90 6.11
CA ALA A 92 -7.43 -15.11 6.86
C ALA A 92 -8.51 -14.05 6.62
N VAL A 93 -8.15 -12.87 6.10
CA VAL A 93 -9.09 -11.75 5.90
C VAL A 93 -9.18 -11.28 4.45
N LYS A 94 -8.55 -11.99 3.54
CA LYS A 94 -8.70 -11.74 2.10
C LYS A 94 -10.13 -12.05 1.63
N GLY A 95 -10.61 -11.30 0.65
CA GLY A 95 -11.95 -11.47 0.09
C GLY A 95 -13.10 -10.91 0.95
N CYS A 96 -12.80 -10.30 2.09
CA CYS A 96 -13.79 -9.74 3.02
C CYS A 96 -14.08 -8.23 2.81
N GLY A 97 -13.61 -7.65 1.71
CA GLY A 97 -13.78 -6.21 1.43
C GLY A 97 -12.82 -5.29 2.21
N LEU A 98 -11.93 -5.84 3.01
CA LEU A 98 -11.06 -5.07 3.90
C LEU A 98 -9.94 -4.33 3.15
N GLY A 99 -9.49 -4.85 2.01
CA GLY A 99 -8.57 -4.15 1.12
C GLY A 99 -9.17 -2.84 0.58
N ARG A 100 -10.48 -2.86 0.26
CA ARG A 100 -11.21 -1.65 -0.15
C ARG A 100 -11.25 -0.62 0.98
N ARG A 101 -11.52 -1.05 2.20
CA ARG A 101 -11.54 -0.14 3.37
C ARG A 101 -10.18 0.49 3.64
N LEU A 102 -9.08 -0.27 3.50
CA LEU A 102 -7.72 0.27 3.62
C LEU A 102 -7.43 1.31 2.52
N LEU A 103 -7.81 1.00 1.29
CA LEU A 103 -7.64 1.93 0.16
C LEU A 103 -8.43 3.23 0.41
N GLU A 104 -9.66 3.15 0.87
CA GLU A 104 -10.50 4.31 1.20
C GLU A 104 -9.87 5.17 2.31
N ALA A 105 -9.24 4.56 3.31
CA ALA A 105 -8.51 5.29 4.35
C ALA A 105 -7.32 6.07 3.77
N VAL A 106 -6.57 5.47 2.85
CA VAL A 106 -5.46 6.15 2.15
C VAL A 106 -5.98 7.28 1.26
N GLU A 107 -7.04 7.05 0.49
CA GLU A 107 -7.67 8.07 -0.35
C GLU A 107 -8.14 9.27 0.48
N SER A 108 -8.76 9.02 1.63
CA SER A 108 -9.21 10.08 2.55
C SER A 108 -8.03 10.91 3.04
N ALA A 109 -6.98 10.24 3.53
CA ALA A 109 -5.77 10.90 4.00
C ALA A 109 -5.06 11.71 2.91
N ALA A 110 -5.09 11.24 1.66
CA ALA A 110 -4.53 11.95 0.52
C ALA A 110 -5.34 13.22 0.20
N ARG A 111 -6.67 13.12 0.19
CA ARG A 111 -7.55 14.30 0.00
C ARG A 111 -7.36 15.36 1.09
N GLU A 112 -7.27 14.94 2.35
CA GLU A 112 -7.03 15.84 3.49
C GLU A 112 -5.72 16.63 3.36
N ARG A 113 -4.74 16.07 2.66
CA ARG A 113 -3.44 16.71 2.36
C ARG A 113 -3.43 17.50 1.05
N GLY A 114 -4.59 17.64 0.40
CA GLY A 114 -4.73 18.39 -0.86
C GLY A 114 -4.21 17.65 -2.09
N CYS A 115 -3.96 16.34 -2.00
CA CYS A 115 -3.58 15.55 -3.16
C CYS A 115 -4.76 15.39 -4.12
N ARG A 116 -4.47 15.43 -5.41
CA ARG A 116 -5.49 15.37 -6.47
C ARG A 116 -5.50 14.04 -7.19
N GLN A 117 -4.43 13.25 -7.05
CA GLN A 117 -4.25 11.98 -7.73
C GLN A 117 -3.55 10.98 -6.82
N LEU A 118 -3.88 9.71 -7.01
CA LEU A 118 -3.24 8.57 -6.37
C LEU A 118 -2.67 7.64 -7.45
N TYR A 119 -1.36 7.42 -7.38
CA TYR A 119 -0.61 6.53 -8.26
C TYR A 119 -0.34 5.20 -7.55
N LEU A 120 -0.20 4.13 -8.27
CA LEU A 120 0.31 2.85 -7.75
C LEU A 120 1.03 2.07 -8.83
N GLU A 121 1.97 1.26 -8.40
CA GLU A 121 2.59 0.20 -9.20
C GLU A 121 2.33 -1.16 -8.56
N THR A 122 2.09 -2.18 -9.38
CA THR A 122 1.80 -3.54 -8.96
C THR A 122 2.28 -4.57 -9.98
N HIS A 123 2.03 -5.84 -9.73
CA HIS A 123 2.44 -6.93 -10.61
C HIS A 123 1.23 -7.69 -11.14
N SER A 124 1.34 -8.15 -12.40
CA SER A 124 0.29 -8.93 -13.08
C SER A 124 -0.06 -10.24 -12.38
N ALA A 125 0.85 -10.81 -11.60
CA ALA A 125 0.59 -12.00 -10.79
C ALA A 125 -0.38 -11.74 -9.63
N LEU A 126 -0.49 -10.50 -9.15
CA LEU A 126 -1.35 -10.10 -8.03
C LEU A 126 -2.79 -9.85 -8.49
N VAL A 127 -3.45 -10.87 -9.02
CA VAL A 127 -4.80 -10.77 -9.61
C VAL A 127 -5.84 -10.16 -8.67
N PRO A 128 -5.92 -10.53 -7.38
CA PRO A 128 -6.86 -9.90 -6.46
C PRO A 128 -6.65 -8.39 -6.30
N ALA A 129 -5.39 -7.93 -6.28
CA ALA A 129 -5.05 -6.51 -6.21
C ALA A 129 -5.48 -5.77 -7.48
N LEU A 130 -5.23 -6.34 -8.66
CA LEU A 130 -5.68 -5.76 -9.94
C LEU A 130 -7.20 -5.56 -9.97
N ARG A 131 -7.96 -6.55 -9.50
CA ARG A 131 -9.43 -6.45 -9.41
C ARG A 131 -9.87 -5.36 -8.45
N LEU A 132 -9.20 -5.23 -7.31
CA LEU A 132 -9.46 -4.16 -6.33
C LEU A 132 -9.28 -2.79 -6.97
N TYR A 133 -8.16 -2.55 -7.63
CA TYR A 133 -7.84 -1.26 -8.22
C TYR A 133 -8.78 -0.90 -9.36
N GLN A 134 -9.09 -1.83 -10.24
CA GLN A 134 -10.07 -1.63 -11.31
C GLN A 134 -11.46 -1.26 -10.77
N ARG A 135 -11.95 -1.98 -9.76
CA ARG A 135 -13.23 -1.71 -9.10
C ARG A 135 -13.24 -0.39 -8.32
N ALA A 136 -12.08 0.05 -7.85
CA ALA A 136 -11.92 1.31 -7.15
C ALA A 136 -11.81 2.53 -8.08
N GLY A 137 -11.81 2.33 -9.40
CA GLY A 137 -11.79 3.41 -10.39
C GLY A 137 -10.40 3.84 -10.83
N PHE A 138 -9.36 3.03 -10.58
CA PHE A 138 -8.04 3.27 -11.14
C PHE A 138 -8.01 2.95 -12.63
N THR A 139 -7.28 3.78 -13.39
CA THR A 139 -7.01 3.57 -14.81
C THR A 139 -5.56 3.15 -15.00
N GLN A 140 -5.33 2.13 -15.80
CA GLN A 140 -3.99 1.68 -16.15
C GLN A 140 -3.31 2.72 -17.05
N ILE A 141 -2.04 3.02 -16.74
CA ILE A 141 -1.22 3.97 -17.48
C ILE A 141 0.10 3.31 -17.94
N GLN A 142 0.82 3.99 -18.82
CA GLN A 142 2.18 3.62 -19.15
C GLN A 142 3.12 3.84 -17.97
N PRO A 143 4.22 3.06 -17.83
CA PRO A 143 5.16 3.25 -16.73
C PRO A 143 5.77 4.65 -16.77
N PRO A 144 5.67 5.43 -15.67
CA PRO A 144 6.37 6.70 -15.58
C PRO A 144 7.89 6.49 -15.48
N PRO A 145 8.70 7.50 -15.87
CA PRO A 145 10.16 7.39 -15.86
C PRO A 145 10.75 7.23 -14.44
N THR A 146 9.97 7.45 -13.40
CA THR A 146 10.38 7.42 -11.98
C THR A 146 10.02 6.13 -11.26
N VAL A 147 9.81 5.02 -11.97
CA VAL A 147 9.51 3.70 -11.36
C VAL A 147 10.65 3.26 -10.45
N GLN A 148 10.32 2.97 -9.19
CA GLN A 148 11.27 2.52 -8.17
C GLN A 148 11.36 0.99 -8.06
N HIS A 149 10.22 0.30 -8.09
CA HIS A 149 10.16 -1.15 -8.07
C HIS A 149 10.19 -1.71 -9.49
N THR A 150 11.37 -1.96 -10.02
CA THR A 150 11.61 -2.32 -11.42
C THR A 150 11.00 -3.66 -11.86
N THR A 151 10.62 -4.52 -10.91
CA THR A 151 9.91 -5.78 -11.19
C THR A 151 8.42 -5.57 -11.43
N MET A 152 7.85 -4.45 -10.99
CA MET A 152 6.44 -4.13 -11.23
C MET A 152 6.19 -3.91 -12.72
N ASP A 153 5.05 -4.39 -13.21
CA ASP A 153 4.69 -4.37 -14.64
C ASP A 153 3.28 -3.82 -14.92
N ARG A 154 2.60 -3.32 -13.88
CA ARG A 154 1.29 -2.66 -13.98
C ARG A 154 1.30 -1.37 -13.18
N PHE A 155 0.82 -0.30 -13.83
CA PHE A 155 0.86 1.06 -13.31
C PHE A 155 -0.52 1.67 -13.45
N PHE A 156 -1.02 2.30 -12.38
CA PHE A 156 -2.38 2.83 -12.32
C PHE A 156 -2.40 4.22 -11.73
N LEU A 157 -3.39 4.99 -12.14
CA LEU A 157 -3.65 6.34 -11.66
C LEU A 157 -5.14 6.53 -11.40
N LYS A 158 -5.47 7.26 -10.36
CA LYS A 158 -6.83 7.63 -10.01
C LYS A 158 -6.90 9.10 -9.62
N ALA A 159 -7.88 9.83 -10.17
CA ALA A 159 -8.26 11.16 -9.68
C ALA A 159 -8.99 11.03 -8.33
N LEU A 160 -8.65 11.89 -7.39
CA LEU A 160 -9.22 11.88 -6.04
C LEU A 160 -10.34 12.92 -5.88
#